data_d18f51133443bae0bed995a115d9a887
#
_entry.id   d18f51133443bae0bed995a115d9a887
#
_cell.length_a   1.000
_cell.length_b   1.000
_cell.length_c   1.000
_cell.angle_alpha   90.00
_cell.angle_beta   90.00
_cell.angle_gamma   90.00
#
_symmetry.space_group_name_H-M   'P 1'
#
loop_
_entity.id
_entity.type
_entity.pdbx_description
1 polymer ?
#
loop_
_entity_poly.entity_id
_entity_poly.type
_entity_poly.pdbx_seq_one_letter_code
_entity_poly.pdbx_strand_id
1 'polypeptide(L)'
;GLVNDENERYQKTVDVWTETNEKLTQAVKETLPYFGGVYAMSESGAKGNIEQIRQMAGMRGLMSDPKGRIIELPIRSSFVEGLSVLEYFISTHGARKGLADTALRTADSGYLTRRLADVAQDLIVSSIDDKTDEGLLITDSEENSIQARISERIIGRYPYQNVLDPKTGKVLADTETLISYELANKIQDAGVKEVLVHSPLGCKSKYGISQKSYGVSMASGKPVLLGEAVGIIAAQS
;
A
#
# COMPACT_ATOMS: atom_id res chain seq x y z
N GLY A 1 15.15 -39.72 -1.00
CA GLY A 1 15.48 -39.94 0.39
C GLY A 1 14.28 -40.45 1.16
N LEU A 2 14.51 -41.35 2.12
CA LEU A 2 13.45 -41.86 2.99
C LEU A 2 12.97 -40.71 3.91
N VAL A 3 11.70 -40.36 3.86
CA VAL A 3 11.05 -39.47 4.80
C VAL A 3 10.65 -40.30 6.00
N ASN A 4 11.19 -39.98 7.17
CA ASN A 4 11.04 -40.83 8.37
C ASN A 4 9.81 -40.45 9.23
N ASP A 5 9.15 -39.31 8.94
CA ASP A 5 8.00 -38.84 9.69
C ASP A 5 6.92 -38.32 8.75
N GLU A 6 5.64 -38.53 9.11
CA GLU A 6 4.48 -38.07 8.35
C GLU A 6 4.41 -36.55 8.28
N ASN A 7 4.84 -35.87 9.33
CA ASN A 7 4.93 -34.40 9.36
C ASN A 7 5.98 -33.89 8.37
N GLU A 8 7.12 -34.53 8.28
CA GLU A 8 8.16 -34.16 7.31
C GLU A 8 7.68 -34.39 5.87
N ARG A 9 6.98 -35.49 5.62
CA ARG A 9 6.36 -35.77 4.31
C ARG A 9 5.36 -34.67 3.92
N TYR A 10 4.47 -34.32 4.87
CA TYR A 10 3.50 -33.24 4.68
C TYR A 10 4.18 -31.93 4.34
N GLN A 11 5.17 -31.52 5.15
CA GLN A 11 5.88 -30.26 4.93
C GLN A 11 6.58 -30.23 3.56
N LYS A 12 7.30 -31.25 3.20
CA LYS A 12 7.96 -31.39 1.89
C LYS A 12 6.96 -31.33 0.73
N THR A 13 5.79 -31.93 0.89
CA THR A 13 4.74 -31.89 -0.14
C THR A 13 4.22 -30.46 -0.32
N VAL A 14 3.96 -29.76 0.77
CA VAL A 14 3.52 -28.34 0.74
C VAL A 14 4.61 -27.46 0.11
N ASP A 15 5.88 -27.66 0.50
CA ASP A 15 7.00 -26.87 -0.03
C ASP A 15 7.16 -27.02 -1.54
N VAL A 16 7.10 -28.25 -2.07
CA VAL A 16 7.17 -28.51 -3.52
C VAL A 16 6.04 -27.85 -4.29
N TRP A 17 4.82 -27.90 -3.76
CA TRP A 17 3.67 -27.24 -4.41
C TRP A 17 3.71 -25.72 -4.28
N THR A 18 4.26 -25.18 -3.20
CA THR A 18 4.49 -23.75 -3.04
C THR A 18 5.51 -23.25 -4.07
N GLU A 19 6.65 -23.93 -4.20
CA GLU A 19 7.66 -23.61 -5.22
C GLU A 19 7.07 -23.71 -6.64
N THR A 20 6.22 -24.71 -6.90
CA THR A 20 5.55 -24.85 -8.18
C THR A 20 4.61 -23.68 -8.47
N ASN A 21 3.86 -23.23 -7.47
CA ASN A 21 3.00 -22.05 -7.59
C ASN A 21 3.80 -20.77 -7.88
N GLU A 22 4.95 -20.59 -7.26
CA GLU A 22 5.84 -19.45 -7.52
C GLU A 22 6.38 -19.46 -8.95
N LYS A 23 6.86 -20.59 -9.42
CA LYS A 23 7.32 -20.77 -10.82
C LYS A 23 6.20 -20.48 -11.82
N LEU A 24 4.99 -20.98 -11.53
CA LEU A 24 3.83 -20.71 -12.36
C LEU A 24 3.44 -19.23 -12.36
N THR A 25 3.50 -18.57 -11.21
CA THR A 25 3.22 -17.13 -11.10
C THR A 25 4.23 -16.33 -11.91
N GLN A 26 5.50 -16.71 -11.89
CA GLN A 26 6.54 -16.07 -12.68
C GLN A 26 6.28 -16.25 -14.19
N ALA A 27 5.96 -17.46 -14.63
CA ALA A 27 5.62 -17.75 -16.03
C ALA A 27 4.40 -16.95 -16.50
N VAL A 28 3.38 -16.80 -15.64
CA VAL A 28 2.21 -15.97 -15.93
C VAL A 28 2.59 -14.49 -16.06
N LYS A 29 3.45 -13.97 -15.19
CA LYS A 29 3.95 -12.58 -15.28
C LYS A 29 4.69 -12.30 -16.59
N GLU A 30 5.50 -13.24 -17.06
CA GLU A 30 6.27 -13.10 -18.29
C GLU A 30 5.38 -13.13 -19.54
N THR A 31 4.30 -13.91 -19.51
CA THR A 31 3.36 -14.03 -20.64
C THR A 31 2.24 -12.99 -20.63
N LEU A 32 1.89 -12.45 -19.47
CA LEU A 32 0.76 -11.53 -19.29
C LEU A 32 0.82 -10.27 -20.18
N PRO A 33 1.98 -9.63 -20.45
CA PRO A 33 2.05 -8.44 -21.30
C PRO A 33 1.48 -8.64 -22.73
N TYR A 34 1.42 -9.88 -23.21
CA TYR A 34 0.82 -10.21 -24.52
C TYR A 34 -0.71 -10.17 -24.51
N PHE A 35 -1.36 -10.11 -23.34
CA PHE A 35 -2.81 -10.15 -23.17
C PHE A 35 -3.47 -8.77 -23.01
N GLY A 36 -2.86 -7.72 -23.49
CA GLY A 36 -3.43 -6.39 -23.69
C GLY A 36 -4.31 -5.88 -22.56
N GLY A 37 -5.63 -5.98 -22.67
CA GLY A 37 -6.58 -5.42 -21.72
C GLY A 37 -6.52 -6.02 -20.31
N VAL A 38 -6.25 -7.32 -20.18
CA VAL A 38 -6.09 -7.98 -18.86
C VAL A 38 -4.83 -7.48 -18.16
N TYR A 39 -3.73 -7.36 -18.91
CA TYR A 39 -2.50 -6.79 -18.42
C TYR A 39 -2.70 -5.35 -17.95
N ALA A 40 -3.29 -4.50 -18.79
CA ALA A 40 -3.53 -3.10 -18.48
C ALA A 40 -4.39 -2.91 -17.20
N MET A 41 -5.44 -3.73 -17.03
CA MET A 41 -6.29 -3.66 -15.82
C MET A 41 -5.56 -4.10 -14.55
N SER A 42 -4.75 -5.15 -14.62
CA SER A 42 -4.01 -5.66 -13.45
C SER A 42 -2.84 -4.78 -13.09
N GLU A 43 -2.08 -4.27 -14.07
CA GLU A 43 -0.92 -3.41 -13.87
C GLU A 43 -1.32 -2.04 -13.34
N SER A 44 -2.42 -1.47 -13.84
CA SER A 44 -2.96 -0.20 -13.32
C SER A 44 -3.58 -0.31 -11.92
N GLY A 45 -3.76 -1.53 -11.39
CA GLY A 45 -4.45 -1.74 -10.12
C GLY A 45 -5.96 -1.50 -10.17
N ALA A 46 -6.53 -1.22 -11.35
CA ALA A 46 -7.96 -0.93 -11.49
C ALA A 46 -8.83 -2.15 -11.16
N LYS A 47 -8.44 -3.34 -11.62
CA LYS A 47 -9.15 -4.59 -11.34
C LYS A 47 -8.26 -5.81 -11.54
N GLY A 48 -8.41 -6.77 -10.63
CA GLY A 48 -7.66 -8.01 -10.69
C GLY A 48 -6.23 -7.89 -10.14
N ASN A 49 -5.64 -9.02 -9.85
CA ASN A 49 -4.24 -9.16 -9.47
C ASN A 49 -3.65 -10.41 -10.11
N ILE A 50 -2.34 -10.53 -10.06
CA ILE A 50 -1.62 -11.67 -10.66
C ILE A 50 -2.07 -13.02 -10.11
N GLU A 51 -2.45 -13.08 -8.85
CA GLU A 51 -2.93 -14.28 -8.18
C GLU A 51 -4.25 -14.79 -8.78
N GLN A 52 -5.18 -13.86 -9.04
CA GLN A 52 -6.45 -14.17 -9.69
C GLN A 52 -6.25 -14.63 -11.13
N ILE A 53 -5.35 -13.98 -11.87
CA ILE A 53 -5.02 -14.36 -13.25
C ILE A 53 -4.38 -15.74 -13.28
N ARG A 54 -3.48 -16.05 -12.35
CA ARG A 54 -2.88 -17.38 -12.21
C ARG A 54 -3.94 -18.46 -11.98
N GLN A 55 -4.93 -18.20 -11.14
CA GLN A 55 -6.02 -19.16 -10.90
C GLN A 55 -6.93 -19.35 -12.11
N MET A 56 -7.07 -18.32 -12.94
CA MET A 56 -7.88 -18.41 -14.16
C MET A 56 -7.17 -19.17 -15.29
N ALA A 57 -5.91 -18.86 -15.54
CA ALA A 57 -5.15 -19.35 -16.71
C ALA A 57 -4.16 -20.45 -16.40
N GLY A 58 -3.73 -20.58 -15.16
CA GLY A 58 -2.71 -21.56 -14.75
C GLY A 58 -3.28 -22.67 -13.86
N MET A 59 -3.03 -22.61 -12.58
CA MET A 59 -3.45 -23.61 -11.61
C MET A 59 -4.01 -22.90 -10.37
N ARG A 60 -5.07 -23.43 -9.78
CA ARG A 60 -5.61 -22.88 -8.56
C ARG A 60 -4.67 -23.09 -7.36
N GLY A 61 -4.06 -24.27 -7.25
CA GLY A 61 -3.02 -24.57 -6.28
C GLY A 61 -3.53 -25.16 -4.97
N LEU A 62 -2.74 -24.95 -3.90
CA LEU A 62 -3.03 -25.47 -2.57
C LEU A 62 -4.23 -24.73 -1.95
N MET A 63 -5.08 -25.50 -1.28
CA MET A 63 -6.24 -25.00 -0.54
C MET A 63 -6.10 -25.33 0.94
N SER A 64 -6.70 -24.51 1.80
CA SER A 64 -6.78 -24.79 3.23
C SER A 64 -8.16 -25.32 3.62
N ASP A 65 -8.19 -26.19 4.61
CA ASP A 65 -9.41 -26.62 5.27
C ASP A 65 -9.99 -25.47 6.15
N PRO A 66 -11.21 -25.58 6.69
CA PRO A 66 -11.78 -24.57 7.56
C PRO A 66 -10.96 -24.30 8.85
N LYS A 67 -10.15 -25.27 9.29
CA LYS A 67 -9.26 -25.13 10.45
C LYS A 67 -7.95 -24.42 10.13
N GLY A 68 -7.69 -24.14 8.85
CA GLY A 68 -6.47 -23.45 8.39
C GLY A 68 -5.30 -24.39 8.02
N ARG A 69 -5.46 -25.72 8.13
CA ARG A 69 -4.47 -26.66 7.66
C ARG A 69 -4.50 -26.76 6.12
N ILE A 70 -3.34 -26.77 5.49
CA ILE A 70 -3.24 -26.91 4.04
C ILE A 70 -3.57 -28.36 3.65
N ILE A 71 -4.42 -28.53 2.65
CA ILE A 71 -4.77 -29.83 2.09
C ILE A 71 -3.62 -30.26 1.15
N GLU A 72 -3.06 -31.45 1.35
CA GLU A 72 -1.90 -31.94 0.60
C GLU A 72 -2.20 -32.11 -0.90
N LEU A 73 -3.45 -32.33 -1.26
CA LEU A 73 -3.89 -32.47 -2.63
C LEU A 73 -4.18 -31.10 -3.24
N PRO A 74 -3.33 -30.59 -4.16
CA PRO A 74 -3.58 -29.31 -4.80
C PRO A 74 -4.65 -29.43 -5.88
N ILE A 75 -5.29 -28.30 -6.18
CA ILE A 75 -6.15 -28.17 -7.36
C ILE A 75 -5.25 -27.82 -8.54
N ARG A 76 -5.05 -28.76 -9.44
CA ARG A 76 -4.17 -28.60 -10.61
C ARG A 76 -4.86 -27.90 -11.77
N SER A 77 -6.18 -28.02 -11.85
CA SER A 77 -6.97 -27.39 -12.90
C SER A 77 -7.08 -25.86 -12.71
N SER A 78 -7.18 -25.14 -13.80
CA SER A 78 -7.56 -23.74 -13.84
C SER A 78 -9.08 -23.58 -13.90
N PHE A 79 -9.57 -22.38 -13.65
CA PHE A 79 -11.01 -22.11 -13.82
C PHE A 79 -11.44 -22.18 -15.30
N VAL A 80 -10.54 -21.87 -16.25
CA VAL A 80 -10.85 -21.94 -17.69
C VAL A 80 -11.01 -23.40 -18.14
N GLU A 81 -10.19 -24.30 -17.61
CA GLU A 81 -10.29 -25.75 -17.88
C GLU A 81 -11.52 -26.38 -17.24
N GLY A 82 -11.95 -25.83 -16.11
CA GLY A 82 -12.97 -26.38 -15.24
C GLY A 82 -12.40 -27.34 -14.21
N LEU A 83 -13.06 -27.42 -13.07
CA LEU A 83 -12.65 -28.25 -11.93
C LEU A 83 -13.35 -29.61 -11.98
N SER A 84 -12.64 -30.67 -11.58
CA SER A 84 -13.27 -31.95 -11.28
C SER A 84 -14.18 -31.83 -10.05
N VAL A 85 -15.06 -32.81 -9.85
CA VAL A 85 -16.00 -32.81 -8.71
C VAL A 85 -15.24 -32.73 -7.38
N LEU A 86 -14.15 -33.49 -7.24
CA LEU A 86 -13.33 -33.47 -6.03
C LEU A 86 -12.63 -32.12 -5.81
N GLU A 87 -12.03 -31.56 -6.85
CA GLU A 87 -11.39 -30.24 -6.80
C GLU A 87 -12.39 -29.14 -6.46
N TYR A 88 -13.58 -29.20 -7.04
CA TYR A 88 -14.67 -28.29 -6.71
C TYR A 88 -15.04 -28.37 -5.23
N PHE A 89 -15.24 -29.61 -4.70
CA PHE A 89 -15.59 -29.80 -3.31
C PHE A 89 -14.51 -29.24 -2.37
N ILE A 90 -13.24 -29.54 -2.60
CA ILE A 90 -12.11 -28.98 -1.84
C ILE A 90 -12.13 -27.47 -1.89
N SER A 91 -12.40 -26.89 -3.05
CA SER A 91 -12.41 -25.44 -3.23
C SER A 91 -13.57 -24.73 -2.48
N THR A 92 -14.68 -25.42 -2.22
CA THR A 92 -15.83 -24.83 -1.51
C THR A 92 -15.53 -24.52 -0.05
N HIS A 93 -14.60 -25.23 0.59
CA HIS A 93 -14.20 -24.92 1.97
C HIS A 93 -13.60 -23.53 2.09
N GLY A 94 -12.66 -23.19 1.21
CA GLY A 94 -12.05 -21.86 1.18
C GLY A 94 -13.06 -20.76 0.82
N ALA A 95 -13.94 -21.02 -0.13
CA ALA A 95 -14.98 -20.08 -0.53
C ALA A 95 -15.96 -19.79 0.63
N ARG A 96 -16.45 -20.80 1.32
CA ARG A 96 -17.35 -20.64 2.48
C ARG A 96 -16.68 -19.89 3.62
N LYS A 97 -15.43 -20.24 3.96
CA LYS A 97 -14.65 -19.53 4.97
C LYS A 97 -14.46 -18.07 4.59
N GLY A 98 -14.07 -17.79 3.33
CA GLY A 98 -13.89 -16.43 2.84
C GLY A 98 -15.15 -15.57 2.91
N LEU A 99 -16.32 -16.13 2.59
CA LEU A 99 -17.61 -15.44 2.74
C LEU A 99 -17.91 -15.10 4.20
N ALA A 100 -17.73 -16.05 5.12
CA ALA A 100 -17.94 -15.83 6.54
C ALA A 100 -16.96 -14.80 7.12
N ASP A 101 -15.67 -14.93 6.81
CA ASP A 101 -14.62 -14.01 7.26
C ASP A 101 -14.87 -12.59 6.74
N THR A 102 -15.31 -12.43 5.50
CA THR A 102 -15.64 -11.12 4.92
C THR A 102 -16.79 -10.47 5.66
N ALA A 103 -17.86 -11.22 5.94
CA ALA A 103 -19.03 -10.71 6.67
C ALA A 103 -18.65 -10.22 8.08
N LEU A 104 -17.87 -11.00 8.83
CA LEU A 104 -17.40 -10.63 10.17
C LEU A 104 -16.43 -9.44 10.13
N ARG A 105 -15.46 -9.45 9.22
CA ARG A 105 -14.46 -8.39 9.10
C ARG A 105 -15.06 -7.05 8.72
N THR A 106 -16.15 -7.02 7.99
CA THR A 106 -16.88 -5.79 7.65
C THR A 106 -17.39 -5.08 8.90
N ALA A 107 -17.96 -5.83 9.86
CA ALA A 107 -18.43 -5.28 11.13
C ALA A 107 -17.27 -4.71 11.97
N ASP A 108 -16.17 -5.44 12.09
CA ASP A 108 -14.98 -5.01 12.84
C ASP A 108 -14.34 -3.76 12.24
N SER A 109 -14.21 -3.72 10.91
CA SER A 109 -13.70 -2.55 10.18
C SER A 109 -14.61 -1.33 10.37
N GLY A 110 -15.92 -1.51 10.30
CA GLY A 110 -16.88 -0.43 10.52
C GLY A 110 -16.81 0.13 11.95
N TYR A 111 -16.70 -0.73 12.95
CA TYR A 111 -16.54 -0.30 14.34
C TYR A 111 -15.20 0.40 14.59
N LEU A 112 -14.11 -0.09 14.00
CA LEU A 112 -12.80 0.58 14.08
C LEU A 112 -12.86 1.97 13.46
N THR A 113 -13.39 2.10 12.23
CA THR A 113 -13.50 3.38 11.53
C THR A 113 -14.34 4.38 12.34
N ARG A 114 -15.47 3.93 12.93
CA ARG A 114 -16.29 4.79 13.79
C ARG A 114 -15.50 5.32 14.99
N ARG A 115 -14.79 4.45 15.71
CA ARG A 115 -14.00 4.87 16.88
C ARG A 115 -12.88 5.84 16.49
N LEU A 116 -12.21 5.61 15.35
CA LEU A 116 -11.21 6.52 14.84
C LEU A 116 -11.80 7.89 14.49
N ALA A 117 -12.97 7.89 13.82
CA ALA A 117 -13.66 9.14 13.48
C ALA A 117 -14.10 9.90 14.74
N ASP A 118 -14.65 9.22 15.76
CA ASP A 118 -15.07 9.84 17.02
C ASP A 118 -13.89 10.51 17.75
N VAL A 119 -12.69 9.93 17.71
CA VAL A 119 -11.47 10.50 18.31
C VAL A 119 -10.89 11.63 17.45
N ALA A 120 -10.91 11.49 16.13
CA ALA A 120 -10.24 12.40 15.21
C ALA A 120 -11.14 13.56 14.71
N GLN A 121 -12.43 13.61 15.07
CA GLN A 121 -13.38 14.61 14.55
C GLN A 121 -12.99 16.06 14.88
N ASP A 122 -12.31 16.27 16.02
CA ASP A 122 -11.88 17.59 16.46
C ASP A 122 -10.59 18.07 15.75
N LEU A 123 -9.95 17.18 14.98
CA LEU A 123 -8.74 17.51 14.24
C LEU A 123 -9.12 18.21 12.94
N ILE A 124 -9.19 19.54 12.98
CA ILE A 124 -9.49 20.40 11.86
C ILE A 124 -8.31 21.31 11.51
N VAL A 125 -8.28 21.86 10.32
CA VAL A 125 -7.30 22.88 9.94
C VAL A 125 -7.71 24.22 10.55
N SER A 126 -7.03 24.63 11.63
CA SER A 126 -7.43 25.80 12.45
C SER A 126 -6.67 27.07 12.13
N SER A 127 -5.46 26.97 11.56
CA SER A 127 -4.59 28.11 11.27
C SER A 127 -3.85 27.91 9.94
N ILE A 128 -3.33 29.01 9.37
CA ILE A 128 -2.51 28.94 8.16
C ILE A 128 -1.11 28.44 8.51
N ASP A 129 -0.52 29.00 9.55
CA ASP A 129 0.83 28.67 10.00
C ASP A 129 0.86 28.65 11.53
N ASP A 130 1.62 27.75 12.11
CA ASP A 130 1.89 27.75 13.54
C ASP A 130 3.41 27.83 13.74
N LYS A 131 3.87 28.96 14.28
CA LYS A 131 5.30 29.24 14.52
C LYS A 131 5.93 28.29 15.55
N THR A 132 5.12 27.50 16.24
CA THR A 132 5.58 26.52 17.23
C THR A 132 5.78 25.13 16.63
N ASP A 133 5.45 24.95 15.36
CA ASP A 133 5.63 23.68 14.68
C ASP A 133 7.09 23.27 14.60
N GLU A 134 7.34 21.96 14.69
CA GLU A 134 8.65 21.35 14.49
C GLU A 134 8.72 20.70 13.12
N GLY A 135 9.85 20.86 12.44
CA GLY A 135 10.07 20.21 11.14
C GLY A 135 10.32 18.71 11.30
N LEU A 136 9.84 17.94 10.33
CA LEU A 136 10.16 16.51 10.19
C LEU A 136 11.29 16.36 9.16
N LEU A 137 12.39 15.73 9.58
CA LEU A 137 13.51 15.43 8.69
C LEU A 137 13.14 14.23 7.80
N ILE A 138 13.18 14.40 6.50
CA ILE A 138 13.05 13.35 5.49
C ILE A 138 14.41 13.14 4.85
N THR A 139 14.95 11.93 5.04
CA THR A 139 16.23 11.51 4.42
C THR A 139 15.96 10.64 3.20
N ASP A 140 16.87 10.69 2.24
CA ASP A 140 16.80 9.82 1.08
C ASP A 140 17.04 8.36 1.48
N SER A 141 16.35 7.43 0.84
CA SER A 141 16.53 6.01 1.05
C SER A 141 17.67 5.48 0.18
N GLU A 142 18.44 4.51 0.68
CA GLU A 142 19.41 3.78 -0.15
C GLU A 142 18.71 3.10 -1.35
N GLU A 143 19.40 3.00 -2.49
CA GLU A 143 18.86 2.53 -3.78
C GLU A 143 18.12 1.18 -3.73
N ASN A 144 18.34 0.36 -2.70
CA ASN A 144 17.71 -0.95 -2.52
C ASN A 144 16.75 -1.02 -1.33
N SER A 145 16.35 0.11 -0.75
CA SER A 145 15.43 0.12 0.38
C SER A 145 13.97 0.02 -0.10
N ILE A 146 13.13 -0.59 0.75
CA ILE A 146 11.67 -0.65 0.52
C ILE A 146 11.02 0.74 0.67
N GLN A 147 11.76 1.72 1.20
CA GLN A 147 11.26 3.08 1.39
C GLN A 147 11.19 3.84 0.06
N ALA A 148 10.11 4.60 -0.11
CA ALA A 148 9.94 5.49 -1.25
C ALA A 148 11.06 6.54 -1.33
N ARG A 149 11.40 6.96 -2.54
CA ARG A 149 12.40 7.99 -2.81
C ARG A 149 12.04 9.31 -2.13
N ILE A 150 13.03 10.15 -1.87
CA ILE A 150 12.80 11.45 -1.21
C ILE A 150 11.78 12.30 -1.97
N SER A 151 11.82 12.29 -3.31
CA SER A 151 10.85 13.03 -4.14
C SER A 151 9.40 12.64 -3.85
N GLU A 152 9.11 11.35 -3.71
CA GLU A 152 7.74 10.85 -3.44
C GLU A 152 7.25 11.23 -2.04
N ARG A 153 8.17 11.36 -1.09
CA ARG A 153 7.85 11.62 0.33
C ARG A 153 7.66 13.11 0.64
N ILE A 154 8.24 14.01 -0.18
CA ILE A 154 8.16 15.47 0.02
C ILE A 154 7.06 16.13 -0.80
N ILE A 155 6.47 15.45 -1.79
CA ILE A 155 5.39 16.00 -2.61
C ILE A 155 4.22 16.45 -1.73
N GLY A 156 3.68 17.66 -2.02
CA GLY A 156 2.52 18.20 -1.32
C GLY A 156 2.81 18.73 0.07
N ARG A 157 4.07 18.83 0.47
CA ARG A 157 4.50 19.40 1.76
C ARG A 157 5.12 20.77 1.59
N TYR A 158 5.15 21.54 2.67
CA TYR A 158 5.90 22.79 2.75
C TYR A 158 7.25 22.54 3.38
N PRO A 159 8.36 23.09 2.82
CA PRO A 159 9.66 23.06 3.47
C PRO A 159 9.62 23.83 4.80
N TYR A 160 10.20 23.28 5.85
CA TYR A 160 10.38 23.99 7.12
C TYR A 160 11.54 24.98 7.06
N GLN A 161 12.52 24.68 6.22
CA GLN A 161 13.68 25.55 5.92
C GLN A 161 13.89 25.59 4.41
N ASN A 162 14.55 26.64 3.92
CA ASN A 162 14.89 26.74 2.51
C ASN A 162 15.70 25.52 2.06
N VAL A 163 15.24 24.86 1.01
CA VAL A 163 15.96 23.74 0.38
C VAL A 163 16.99 24.31 -0.58
N LEU A 164 18.25 24.06 -0.32
CA LEU A 164 19.37 24.54 -1.11
C LEU A 164 19.92 23.45 -2.03
N ASP A 165 20.33 23.83 -3.22
CA ASP A 165 21.10 22.96 -4.10
C ASP A 165 22.52 22.73 -3.52
N PRO A 166 22.92 21.50 -3.21
CA PRO A 166 24.22 21.22 -2.62
C PRO A 166 25.40 21.61 -3.51
N LYS A 167 25.19 21.75 -4.83
CA LYS A 167 26.25 22.08 -5.80
C LYS A 167 26.37 23.58 -6.06
N THR A 168 25.23 24.28 -6.13
CA THR A 168 25.23 25.71 -6.55
C THR A 168 24.89 26.66 -5.42
N GLY A 169 24.39 26.16 -4.28
CA GLY A 169 23.94 26.97 -3.14
C GLY A 169 22.66 27.78 -3.43
N LYS A 170 22.01 27.58 -4.58
CA LYS A 170 20.77 28.27 -4.92
C LYS A 170 19.60 27.67 -4.16
N VAL A 171 18.62 28.52 -3.80
CA VAL A 171 17.37 28.10 -3.20
C VAL A 171 16.53 27.39 -4.26
N LEU A 172 16.23 26.12 -4.06
CA LEU A 172 15.35 25.31 -4.90
C LEU A 172 13.88 25.47 -4.47
N ALA A 173 13.62 25.49 -3.18
CA ALA A 173 12.30 25.73 -2.60
C ALA A 173 12.44 26.59 -1.34
N ASP A 174 11.56 27.57 -1.20
CA ASP A 174 11.42 28.38 0.01
C ASP A 174 10.34 27.82 0.94
N THR A 175 10.23 28.36 2.15
CA THR A 175 9.30 27.92 3.19
C THR A 175 7.83 28.17 2.86
N GLU A 176 7.54 29.03 1.88
CA GLU A 176 6.18 29.38 1.45
C GLU A 176 5.73 28.59 0.21
N THR A 177 6.64 27.86 -0.41
CA THR A 177 6.38 27.13 -1.66
C THR A 177 5.92 25.72 -1.39
N LEU A 178 4.70 25.36 -1.81
CA LEU A 178 4.22 23.99 -1.81
C LEU A 178 5.04 23.16 -2.81
N ILE A 179 5.65 22.08 -2.36
CA ILE A 179 6.47 21.22 -3.21
C ILE A 179 5.57 20.46 -4.19
N SER A 180 5.59 20.86 -5.46
CA SER A 180 4.93 20.15 -6.56
C SER A 180 5.72 18.92 -6.98
N TYR A 181 5.11 18.05 -7.80
CA TYR A 181 5.76 16.88 -8.39
C TYR A 181 7.03 17.26 -9.18
N GLU A 182 6.97 18.33 -10.00
CA GLU A 182 8.12 18.79 -10.78
C GLU A 182 9.25 19.32 -9.89
N LEU A 183 8.90 20.05 -8.83
CA LEU A 183 9.87 20.60 -7.89
C LEU A 183 10.53 19.49 -7.05
N ALA A 184 9.75 18.49 -6.63
CA ALA A 184 10.29 17.33 -5.91
C ALA A 184 11.33 16.55 -6.73
N ASN A 185 11.05 16.34 -8.02
CA ASN A 185 12.02 15.69 -8.92
C ASN A 185 13.28 16.55 -9.11
N LYS A 186 13.16 17.86 -9.25
CA LYS A 186 14.31 18.78 -9.32
C LYS A 186 15.19 18.72 -8.05
N ILE A 187 14.55 18.64 -6.87
CA ILE A 187 15.25 18.51 -5.58
C ILE A 187 16.03 17.18 -5.55
N GLN A 188 15.42 16.09 -6.01
CA GLN A 188 16.08 14.78 -6.08
C GLN A 188 17.23 14.79 -7.10
N ASP A 189 17.02 15.32 -8.29
CA ASP A 189 18.05 15.40 -9.36
C ASP A 189 19.25 16.28 -8.96
N ALA A 190 19.03 17.29 -8.13
CA ALA A 190 20.09 18.09 -7.54
C ALA A 190 20.97 17.31 -6.54
N GLY A 191 20.48 16.13 -6.08
CA GLY A 191 21.22 15.28 -5.14
C GLY A 191 21.05 15.70 -3.67
N VAL A 192 19.94 16.34 -3.34
CA VAL A 192 19.60 16.69 -1.95
C VAL A 192 19.25 15.40 -1.21
N LYS A 193 19.98 15.11 -0.13
CA LYS A 193 19.80 13.88 0.66
C LYS A 193 18.84 14.03 1.83
N GLU A 194 18.60 15.25 2.28
CA GLU A 194 17.81 15.55 3.49
C GLU A 194 16.98 16.79 3.24
N VAL A 195 15.70 16.72 3.57
CA VAL A 195 14.78 17.85 3.50
C VAL A 195 13.98 17.91 4.80
N LEU A 196 14.01 19.07 5.44
CA LEU A 196 13.19 19.34 6.61
C LEU A 196 11.85 19.92 6.14
N VAL A 197 10.75 19.23 6.44
CA VAL A 197 9.40 19.62 5.97
C VAL A 197 8.44 19.81 7.14
N HIS A 198 7.39 20.62 6.91
CA HIS A 198 6.26 20.65 7.83
C HIS A 198 5.52 19.32 7.82
N SER A 199 5.02 18.90 8.98
CA SER A 199 4.30 17.64 9.15
C SER A 199 3.23 17.77 10.24
N PRO A 200 2.07 17.09 10.11
CA PRO A 200 1.09 17.00 11.19
C PRO A 200 1.66 16.44 12.49
N LEU A 201 2.71 15.61 12.41
CA LEU A 201 3.39 15.02 13.57
C LEU A 201 4.21 16.04 14.37
N GLY A 202 4.68 17.10 13.71
CA GLY A 202 5.43 18.19 14.34
C GLY A 202 4.56 19.38 14.74
N CYS A 203 3.28 19.36 14.41
CA CYS A 203 2.37 20.45 14.72
C CYS A 203 2.08 20.52 16.22
N LYS A 204 2.35 21.69 16.84
CA LYS A 204 2.11 21.98 18.26
C LYS A 204 0.91 22.88 18.49
N SER A 205 0.07 23.04 17.49
CA SER A 205 -1.16 23.82 17.62
C SER A 205 -2.03 23.29 18.75
N LYS A 206 -2.59 24.18 19.55
CA LYS A 206 -3.44 23.81 20.69
C LYS A 206 -4.76 23.13 20.25
N TYR A 207 -5.28 23.54 19.11
CA TYR A 207 -6.52 23.03 18.54
C TYR A 207 -6.34 22.78 17.05
N GLY A 208 -6.55 21.53 16.63
CA GLY A 208 -6.41 21.16 15.23
C GLY A 208 -4.97 21.16 14.72
N ILE A 209 -4.78 21.44 13.45
CA ILE A 209 -3.47 21.51 12.79
C ILE A 209 -3.37 22.75 11.90
N SER A 210 -2.15 23.14 11.54
CA SER A 210 -1.93 24.24 10.60
C SER A 210 -2.03 23.75 9.15
N GLN A 211 -2.40 24.66 8.25
CA GLN A 211 -2.46 24.42 6.80
C GLN A 211 -1.09 24.00 6.25
N LYS A 212 0.00 24.65 6.70
CA LYS A 212 1.36 24.28 6.29
C LYS A 212 1.76 22.91 6.76
N SER A 213 1.40 22.53 7.99
CA SER A 213 1.70 21.19 8.53
C SER A 213 0.96 20.08 7.80
N TYR A 214 -0.29 20.32 7.37
CA TYR A 214 -1.03 19.35 6.57
C TYR A 214 -0.54 19.30 5.12
N GLY A 215 -0.38 20.49 4.49
CA GLY A 215 0.07 20.62 3.12
C GLY A 215 -1.07 20.57 2.10
N VAL A 216 -0.93 19.71 1.08
CA VAL A 216 -1.87 19.61 -0.05
C VAL A 216 -3.12 18.80 0.31
N SER A 217 -4.28 19.26 -0.09
CA SER A 217 -5.51 18.46 -0.13
C SER A 217 -5.50 17.57 -1.36
N MET A 218 -5.56 16.25 -1.14
CA MET A 218 -5.53 15.26 -2.23
C MET A 218 -6.73 15.35 -3.18
N ALA A 219 -7.84 15.92 -2.71
CA ALA A 219 -9.04 16.10 -3.53
C ALA A 219 -8.90 17.23 -4.56
N SER A 220 -8.23 18.33 -4.18
CA SER A 220 -8.14 19.53 -5.02
C SER A 220 -6.77 19.75 -5.65
N GLY A 221 -5.72 19.10 -5.14
CA GLY A 221 -4.31 19.35 -5.51
C GLY A 221 -3.79 20.74 -5.07
N LYS A 222 -4.55 21.45 -4.25
CA LYS A 222 -4.23 22.78 -3.71
C LYS A 222 -3.97 22.71 -2.21
N PRO A 223 -3.40 23.75 -1.58
CA PRO A 223 -3.32 23.81 -0.13
C PRO A 223 -4.68 23.54 0.52
N VAL A 224 -4.69 22.77 1.60
CA VAL A 224 -5.90 22.46 2.36
C VAL A 224 -6.60 23.73 2.83
N LEU A 225 -7.92 23.74 2.88
CA LEU A 225 -8.68 24.92 3.31
C LEU A 225 -8.79 24.98 4.85
N LEU A 226 -8.87 26.19 5.38
CA LEU A 226 -9.19 26.40 6.79
C LEU A 226 -10.58 25.83 7.10
N GLY A 227 -10.71 25.14 8.23
CA GLY A 227 -11.94 24.48 8.65
C GLY A 227 -12.15 23.08 8.08
N GLU A 228 -11.25 22.57 7.21
CA GLU A 228 -11.36 21.22 6.67
C GLU A 228 -11.13 20.17 7.77
N ALA A 229 -12.06 19.20 7.88
CA ALA A 229 -12.03 18.17 8.91
C ALA A 229 -11.11 17.01 8.52
N VAL A 230 -9.82 17.28 8.53
CA VAL A 230 -8.76 16.34 8.07
C VAL A 230 -8.67 15.08 8.92
N GLY A 231 -9.07 15.16 10.19
CA GLY A 231 -9.10 13.98 11.08
C GLY A 231 -10.15 12.95 10.63
N ILE A 232 -11.32 13.39 10.18
CA ILE A 232 -12.34 12.49 9.62
C ILE A 232 -11.84 11.87 8.31
N ILE A 233 -11.19 12.65 7.45
CA ILE A 233 -10.60 12.14 6.20
C ILE A 233 -9.56 11.06 6.51
N ALA A 234 -8.68 11.31 7.48
CA ALA A 234 -7.68 10.33 7.91
C ALA A 234 -8.30 9.06 8.48
N ALA A 235 -9.36 9.17 9.28
CA ALA A 235 -10.06 8.02 9.86
C ALA A 235 -10.75 7.15 8.80
N GLN A 236 -11.20 7.74 7.69
CA GLN A 236 -11.86 7.03 6.58
C GLN A 236 -10.88 6.42 5.57
N SER A 237 -9.60 6.82 5.59
CA SER A 237 -8.58 6.37 4.65
C SER A 237 -7.68 5.29 5.24
#